data_043473d016942ec0b75cfc8e8507afef
#
_entry.id   043473d016942ec0b75cfc8e8507afef
#
_cell.length_a   1.000
_cell.length_b   1.000
_cell.length_c   1.000
_cell.angle_alpha   90.00
_cell.angle_beta   90.00
_cell.angle_gamma   90.00
#
_symmetry.space_group_name_H-M   'P 1'
#
loop_
_entity.id
_entity.type
_entity.pdbx_description
1 polymer ?
#
loop_
_entity_poly.entity_id
_entity_poly.type
_entity_poly.pdbx_seq_one_letter_code
_entity_poly.pdbx_strand_id
1 'polypeptide(L)'
;MKSLRIFFLITDIGFILYWVITLIGVIPASYLFKDYHNPILSAWNWSFLPLDLMISFSGLWSLRLMSKEDARWKNVALISLVLTFASGLMALAFWSIRRDFDISWWLPNLYLMLYPVYYIVLLIKQKT
;
A
#
# COMPACT_ATOMS: atom_id res chain seq x y z
N MET A 1 -1.89 19.38 5.01
CA MET A 1 -1.83 18.31 4.01
C MET A 1 -3.12 17.47 4.01
N LYS A 2 -4.21 18.11 3.61
CA LYS A 2 -5.51 17.42 3.60
C LYS A 2 -5.55 16.26 2.59
N SER A 3 -4.98 16.47 1.40
CA SER A 3 -4.99 15.42 0.36
C SER A 3 -4.17 14.22 0.77
N LEU A 4 -3.01 14.42 1.39
CA LEU A 4 -2.20 13.31 1.88
C LEU A 4 -2.95 12.49 2.93
N ARG A 5 -3.67 13.16 3.83
CA ARG A 5 -4.50 12.49 4.84
C ARG A 5 -5.55 11.60 4.18
N ILE A 6 -6.21 12.11 3.14
CA ILE A 6 -7.22 11.34 2.41
C ILE A 6 -6.60 10.08 1.79
N PHE A 7 -5.47 10.23 1.10
CA PHE A 7 -4.79 9.09 0.48
C PHE A 7 -4.34 8.06 1.52
N PHE A 8 -3.80 8.51 2.64
CA PHE A 8 -3.40 7.59 3.72
C PHE A 8 -4.60 6.86 4.30
N LEU A 9 -5.70 7.56 4.56
CA LEU A 9 -6.88 6.90 5.11
C LEU A 9 -7.44 5.85 4.13
N ILE A 10 -7.55 6.18 2.86
CA ILE A 10 -8.05 5.25 1.85
C ILE A 10 -7.14 4.02 1.75
N THR A 11 -5.84 4.25 1.61
CA THR A 11 -4.86 3.17 1.39
C THR A 11 -4.71 2.30 2.63
N ASP A 12 -4.49 2.92 3.79
CA ASP A 12 -4.12 2.21 5.00
C ASP A 12 -5.30 1.45 5.60
N ILE A 13 -6.47 2.06 5.61
CA ILE A 13 -7.70 1.38 6.04
C ILE A 13 -8.08 0.33 5.01
N GLY A 14 -7.89 0.63 3.72
CA GLY A 14 -8.15 -0.33 2.65
C GLY A 14 -7.32 -1.59 2.77
N PHE A 15 -6.02 -1.48 3.09
CA PHE A 15 -5.17 -2.64 3.34
C PHE A 15 -5.65 -3.46 4.53
N ILE A 16 -5.98 -2.79 5.63
CA ILE A 16 -6.47 -3.48 6.83
C ILE A 16 -7.75 -4.26 6.50
N LEU A 17 -8.70 -3.62 5.81
CA LEU A 17 -9.94 -4.26 5.42
C LEU A 17 -9.70 -5.44 4.48
N TYR A 18 -8.85 -5.27 3.48
CA TYR A 18 -8.51 -6.34 2.53
C TYR A 18 -7.97 -7.56 3.27
N TRP A 19 -7.01 -7.37 4.19
CA TRP A 19 -6.40 -8.49 4.88
C TRP A 19 -7.30 -9.11 5.93
N VAL A 20 -8.13 -8.31 6.61
CA VAL A 20 -9.12 -8.86 7.54
C VAL A 20 -10.12 -9.74 6.78
N ILE A 21 -10.66 -9.26 5.66
CA ILE A 21 -11.58 -10.02 4.83
C ILE A 21 -10.93 -11.31 4.32
N THR A 22 -9.68 -11.22 3.88
CA THR A 22 -8.92 -12.38 3.40
C THR A 22 -8.69 -13.41 4.50
N LEU A 23 -8.33 -12.96 5.70
CA LEU A 23 -8.06 -13.85 6.84
C LEU A 23 -9.32 -14.56 7.34
N ILE A 24 -10.47 -13.87 7.39
CA ILE A 24 -11.72 -14.50 7.85
C ILE A 24 -12.32 -15.42 6.79
N GLY A 25 -11.93 -15.29 5.52
CA GLY A 25 -12.45 -16.14 4.46
C GLY A 25 -13.89 -15.87 4.06
N VAL A 26 -14.40 -14.65 4.35
CA VAL A 26 -15.78 -14.27 3.99
C VAL A 26 -15.98 -14.22 2.48
N ILE A 27 -14.95 -13.76 1.75
CA ILE A 27 -14.95 -13.70 0.30
C ILE A 27 -14.06 -14.81 -0.24
N PRO A 28 -14.52 -15.60 -1.23
CA PRO A 28 -13.67 -16.65 -1.82
C PRO A 28 -12.37 -16.08 -2.37
N ALA A 29 -11.27 -16.81 -2.18
CA ALA A 29 -9.95 -16.38 -2.60
C ALA A 29 -9.88 -16.05 -4.09
N SER A 30 -10.69 -16.67 -4.92
CA SER A 30 -10.75 -16.42 -6.37
C SER A 30 -11.11 -14.97 -6.70
N TYR A 31 -11.78 -14.25 -5.80
CA TYR A 31 -12.15 -12.85 -5.99
C TYR A 31 -11.14 -11.88 -5.39
N LEU A 32 -10.18 -12.38 -4.58
CA LEU A 32 -9.26 -11.53 -3.84
C LEU A 32 -7.89 -11.44 -4.50
N PHE A 33 -7.41 -12.53 -5.08
CA PHE A 33 -6.12 -12.55 -5.77
C PHE A 33 -6.07 -13.63 -6.84
N LYS A 34 -5.12 -13.46 -7.76
CA LYS A 34 -4.98 -14.30 -8.93
C LYS A 34 -4.19 -15.56 -8.62
N ASP A 35 -4.49 -16.65 -9.37
CA ASP A 35 -3.77 -17.92 -9.29
C ASP A 35 -3.70 -18.49 -7.86
N TYR A 36 -4.81 -18.36 -7.14
CA TYR A 36 -4.90 -18.75 -5.73
C TYR A 36 -4.71 -20.26 -5.49
N HIS A 37 -4.79 -21.08 -6.53
CA HIS A 37 -4.51 -22.52 -6.46
C HIS A 37 -3.01 -22.84 -6.57
N ASN A 38 -2.20 -21.91 -7.07
CA ASN A 38 -0.76 -22.11 -7.20
C ASN A 38 -0.09 -21.80 -5.86
N PRO A 39 0.58 -22.79 -5.21
CA PRO A 39 1.17 -22.55 -3.89
C PRO A 39 2.23 -21.44 -3.87
N ILE A 40 3.01 -21.31 -4.94
CA ILE A 40 4.05 -20.29 -5.01
C ILE A 40 3.42 -18.90 -5.13
N LEU A 41 2.43 -18.75 -6.01
CA LEU A 41 1.76 -17.47 -6.21
C LEU A 41 0.91 -17.07 -5.00
N SER A 42 0.28 -18.05 -4.35
CA SER A 42 -0.43 -17.81 -3.12
C SER A 42 0.51 -17.33 -2.02
N ALA A 43 1.68 -17.99 -1.85
CA ALA A 43 2.68 -17.58 -0.89
C ALA A 43 3.20 -16.17 -1.18
N TRP A 44 3.42 -15.86 -2.48
CA TRP A 44 3.84 -14.53 -2.89
C TRP A 44 2.81 -13.46 -2.49
N ASN A 45 1.53 -13.75 -2.73
CA ASN A 45 0.46 -12.82 -2.35
C ASN A 45 0.40 -12.60 -0.84
N TRP A 46 0.47 -13.68 -0.06
CA TRP A 46 0.43 -13.59 1.40
C TRP A 46 1.67 -12.91 1.98
N SER A 47 2.80 -12.94 1.25
CA SER A 47 4.01 -12.25 1.69
C SER A 47 3.87 -10.73 1.76
N PHE A 48 2.87 -10.17 1.08
CA PHE A 48 2.56 -8.75 1.17
C PHE A 48 1.88 -8.36 2.49
N LEU A 49 1.34 -9.34 3.24
CA LEU A 49 0.63 -9.05 4.49
C LEU A 49 1.49 -8.27 5.49
N PRO A 50 2.71 -8.72 5.85
CA PRO A 50 3.53 -7.94 6.78
C PRO A 50 3.86 -6.54 6.25
N LEU A 51 4.19 -6.43 4.97
CA LEU A 51 4.50 -5.15 4.34
C LEU A 51 3.32 -4.20 4.41
N ASP A 52 2.12 -4.68 4.02
CA ASP A 52 0.91 -3.85 3.98
C ASP A 52 0.50 -3.41 5.39
N LEU A 53 0.70 -4.26 6.40
CA LEU A 53 0.44 -3.89 7.79
C LEU A 53 1.42 -2.82 8.27
N MET A 54 2.70 -2.90 7.87
CA MET A 54 3.68 -1.87 8.19
C MET A 54 3.33 -0.55 7.51
N ILE A 55 2.86 -0.59 6.27
CA ILE A 55 2.39 0.59 5.55
C ILE A 55 1.24 1.25 6.32
N SER A 56 0.23 0.46 6.68
CA SER A 56 -0.95 0.98 7.39
C SER A 56 -0.58 1.54 8.75
N PHE A 57 0.24 0.83 9.52
CA PHE A 57 0.67 1.29 10.83
C PHE A 57 1.43 2.61 10.73
N SER A 58 2.43 2.69 9.85
CA SER A 58 3.25 3.91 9.73
C SER A 58 2.43 5.08 9.18
N GLY A 59 1.56 4.83 8.20
CA GLY A 59 0.72 5.89 7.64
C GLY A 59 -0.25 6.46 8.66
N LEU A 60 -0.97 5.60 9.36
CA LEU A 60 -1.93 6.04 10.39
C LEU A 60 -1.21 6.73 11.56
N TRP A 61 -0.04 6.23 11.94
CA TRP A 61 0.78 6.87 12.97
C TRP A 61 1.20 8.27 12.55
N SER A 62 1.62 8.44 11.29
CA SER A 62 1.99 9.77 10.79
C SER A 62 0.82 10.75 10.85
N LEU A 63 -0.40 10.29 10.57
CA LEU A 63 -1.59 11.13 10.67
C LEU A 63 -1.88 11.55 12.11
N ARG A 64 -1.65 10.65 13.06
CA ARG A 64 -1.80 10.98 14.49
C ARG A 64 -0.78 12.03 14.91
N LEU A 65 0.48 11.86 14.49
CA LEU A 65 1.52 12.86 14.78
C LEU A 65 1.19 14.20 14.14
N MET A 66 0.68 14.19 12.91
CA MET A 66 0.25 15.41 12.22
C MET A 66 -0.86 16.13 12.99
N SER A 67 -1.83 15.38 13.52
CA SER A 67 -2.94 15.94 14.31
C SER A 67 -2.46 16.58 15.61
N LYS A 68 -1.35 16.10 16.16
CA LYS A 68 -0.73 16.64 17.38
C LYS A 68 0.30 17.73 17.08
N GLU A 69 0.43 18.12 15.83
CA GLU A 69 1.42 19.09 15.37
C GLU A 69 2.86 18.69 15.73
N ASP A 70 3.11 17.38 15.75
CA ASP A 70 4.44 16.82 16.04
C ASP A 70 5.23 16.75 14.74
N ALA A 71 6.38 17.43 14.68
CA ALA A 71 7.19 17.54 13.46
C ALA A 71 7.68 16.20 12.91
N ARG A 72 7.72 15.14 13.73
CA ARG A 72 8.13 13.80 13.30
C ARG A 72 7.18 13.16 12.29
N TRP A 73 5.97 13.72 12.12
CA TRP A 73 4.99 13.16 11.19
C TRP A 73 5.56 13.03 9.77
N LYS A 74 6.41 13.99 9.36
CA LYS A 74 6.98 13.98 8.00
C LYS A 74 7.88 12.77 7.77
N ASN A 75 8.73 12.44 8.72
CA ASN A 75 9.62 11.29 8.61
C ASN A 75 8.85 9.97 8.59
N VAL A 76 7.85 9.84 9.45
CA VAL A 76 7.02 8.64 9.49
C VAL A 76 6.20 8.52 8.20
N ALA A 77 5.67 9.64 7.70
CA ALA A 77 4.93 9.66 6.44
C ALA A 77 5.82 9.22 5.27
N LEU A 78 7.07 9.70 5.22
CA LEU A 78 8.01 9.30 4.17
C LEU A 78 8.28 7.80 4.20
N ILE A 79 8.44 7.22 5.38
CA ILE A 79 8.63 5.77 5.51
C ILE A 79 7.42 5.04 4.92
N SER A 80 6.20 5.45 5.29
CA SER A 80 5.00 4.82 4.78
C SER A 80 4.86 4.95 3.26
N LEU A 81 5.15 6.14 2.73
CA LEU A 81 5.06 6.40 1.29
C LEU A 81 6.06 5.57 0.49
N VAL A 82 7.30 5.46 0.98
CA VAL A 82 8.31 4.65 0.30
C VAL A 82 7.93 3.17 0.31
N LEU A 83 7.43 2.66 1.42
CA LEU A 83 6.96 1.27 1.50
C LEU A 83 5.77 1.03 0.58
N THR A 84 4.85 1.98 0.48
CA THR A 84 3.70 1.90 -0.41
C THR A 84 4.15 1.86 -1.88
N PHE A 85 5.07 2.73 -2.25
CA PHE A 85 5.66 2.74 -3.59
C PHE A 85 6.30 1.39 -3.90
N ALA A 86 7.10 0.86 -2.98
CA ALA A 86 7.79 -0.41 -3.17
C ALA A 86 6.79 -1.56 -3.34
N SER A 87 5.70 -1.56 -2.59
CA SER A 87 4.66 -2.58 -2.71
C SER A 87 4.06 -2.58 -4.12
N GLY A 88 3.66 -1.41 -4.61
CA GLY A 88 3.11 -1.28 -5.96
C GLY A 88 4.11 -1.66 -7.03
N LEU A 89 5.35 -1.18 -6.90
CA LEU A 89 6.41 -1.46 -7.86
C LEU A 89 6.71 -2.96 -7.96
N MET A 90 6.83 -3.65 -6.83
CA MET A 90 7.10 -5.09 -6.82
C MET A 90 5.98 -5.88 -7.47
N ALA A 91 4.74 -5.52 -7.20
CA ALA A 91 3.60 -6.19 -7.81
C ALA A 91 3.58 -5.99 -9.32
N LEU A 92 3.79 -4.75 -9.79
CA LEU A 92 3.79 -4.47 -11.22
C LEU A 92 4.98 -5.11 -11.93
N ALA A 93 6.16 -5.12 -11.31
CA ALA A 93 7.34 -5.79 -11.87
C ALA A 93 7.09 -7.29 -12.02
N PHE A 94 6.51 -7.92 -11.00
CA PHE A 94 6.21 -9.34 -11.02
C PHE A 94 5.26 -9.69 -12.16
N TRP A 95 4.13 -8.97 -12.26
CA TRP A 95 3.12 -9.26 -13.29
C TRP A 95 3.62 -8.90 -14.68
N SER A 96 4.50 -7.88 -14.81
CA SER A 96 5.14 -7.54 -16.10
C SER A 96 6.05 -8.66 -16.59
N ILE A 97 6.84 -9.23 -15.69
CA ILE A 97 7.73 -10.34 -16.02
C ILE A 97 6.92 -11.57 -16.46
N ARG A 98 5.77 -11.80 -15.83
CA ARG A 98 4.86 -12.85 -16.22
C ARG A 98 4.05 -12.51 -17.47
N ARG A 99 4.17 -11.30 -17.99
CA ARG A 99 3.42 -10.79 -19.15
C ARG A 99 1.91 -10.84 -18.94
N ASP A 100 1.48 -10.55 -17.71
CA ASP A 100 0.09 -10.52 -17.32
C ASP A 100 -0.30 -9.08 -17.02
N PHE A 101 -1.17 -8.51 -17.86
CA PHE A 101 -1.55 -7.11 -17.82
C PHE A 101 -3.03 -6.93 -17.50
N ASP A 102 -3.57 -7.76 -16.65
CA ASP A 102 -4.96 -7.70 -16.22
C ASP A 102 -5.21 -6.42 -15.43
N ILE A 103 -6.15 -5.61 -15.89
CA ILE A 103 -6.49 -4.32 -15.29
C ILE A 103 -6.87 -4.46 -13.81
N SER A 104 -7.55 -5.56 -13.46
CA SER A 104 -7.99 -5.79 -12.07
C SER A 104 -6.83 -5.77 -11.07
N TRP A 105 -5.64 -6.22 -11.50
CA TRP A 105 -4.45 -6.25 -10.65
C TRP A 105 -3.55 -5.04 -10.91
N TRP A 106 -3.58 -4.53 -12.13
CA TRP A 106 -2.71 -3.42 -12.52
C TRP A 106 -3.14 -2.09 -11.95
N LEU A 107 -4.45 -1.76 -12.00
CA LEU A 107 -4.92 -0.44 -11.55
C LEU A 107 -4.65 -0.19 -10.07
N PRO A 108 -4.99 -1.10 -9.14
CA PRO A 108 -4.68 -0.85 -7.73
C PRO A 108 -3.19 -0.68 -7.46
N ASN A 109 -2.35 -1.47 -8.14
CA ASN A 109 -0.91 -1.39 -7.92
C ASN A 109 -0.28 -0.17 -8.58
N LEU A 110 -0.82 0.31 -9.71
CA LEU A 110 -0.42 1.60 -10.28
C LEU A 110 -0.74 2.74 -9.30
N TYR A 111 -1.92 2.71 -8.69
CA TYR A 111 -2.29 3.68 -7.68
C TYR A 111 -1.27 3.69 -6.53
N LEU A 112 -0.92 2.51 -6.02
CA LEU A 112 0.04 2.38 -4.91
C LEU A 112 1.45 2.84 -5.30
N MET A 113 1.81 2.74 -6.57
CA MET A 113 3.13 3.17 -7.05
C MET A 113 3.18 4.67 -7.33
N LEU A 114 2.11 5.23 -7.91
CA LEU A 114 2.14 6.59 -8.44
C LEU A 114 1.87 7.68 -7.41
N TYR A 115 0.82 7.52 -6.56
CA TYR A 115 0.50 8.60 -5.64
C TYR A 115 1.61 8.86 -4.61
N PRO A 116 2.33 7.82 -4.09
CA PRO A 116 3.40 8.11 -3.14
C PRO A 116 4.53 8.94 -3.72
N VAL A 117 4.85 8.78 -5.00
CA VAL A 117 5.93 9.53 -5.64
C VAL A 117 5.66 11.03 -5.54
N TYR A 118 4.44 11.45 -5.82
CA TYR A 118 4.08 12.87 -5.73
C TYR A 118 4.33 13.41 -4.32
N TYR A 119 3.85 12.71 -3.30
CA TYR A 119 4.00 13.18 -1.93
C TYR A 119 5.41 13.02 -1.38
N ILE A 120 6.15 12.01 -1.82
CA ILE A 120 7.58 11.87 -1.45
C ILE A 120 8.34 13.09 -1.94
N VAL A 121 8.18 13.45 -3.22
CA VAL A 121 8.87 14.62 -3.79
C VAL A 121 8.44 15.90 -3.07
N LEU A 122 7.14 16.03 -2.82
CA LEU A 122 6.61 17.22 -2.14
C LEU A 122 7.19 17.38 -0.73
N LEU A 123 7.25 16.29 0.05
CA LEU A 123 7.76 16.34 1.41
C LEU A 123 9.27 16.58 1.46
N ILE A 124 10.01 16.00 0.51
CA ILE A 124 11.46 16.22 0.43
C ILE A 124 11.77 17.67 0.09
N LYS A 125 10.97 18.31 -0.75
CA LYS A 125 11.17 19.70 -1.14
C LYS A 125 10.75 20.71 -0.08
N GLN A 126 9.91 20.30 0.87
CA GLN A 126 9.48 21.22 1.92
C GLN A 126 10.63 21.56 2.86
N LYS A 127 10.82 22.85 3.07
CA LYS A 127 11.76 23.32 4.10
C LYS A 127 11.08 23.21 5.46
N THR A 128 11.77 22.65 6.40
CA THR A 128 11.27 22.51 7.77
C THR A 128 11.52 23.77 8.59
#